data_f46d86c925b8c0497ea32077b89c3ead
#
_entry.id   f46d86c925b8c0497ea32077b89c3ead
#
_cell.length_a   1.000
_cell.length_b   1.000
_cell.length_c   1.000
_cell.angle_alpha   90.00
_cell.angle_beta   90.00
_cell.angle_gamma   90.00
#
_symmetry.space_group_name_H-M   'P 1'
#
loop_
_entity.id
_entity.type
_entity.pdbx_description
1 polymer ?
#
loop_
_entity_poly.entity_id
_entity_poly.type
_entity_poly.pdbx_seq_one_letter_code
_entity_poly.pdbx_strand_id
1 'polypeptide(L)'
;MIHDPQLLDELQKLESPAWEGRVWRHMFGDNSPMVENTRGARWNPTEVPAIYASADRSTAIAEADYRISLEPLRPRAKRTLYELRARLQSVLDITSEEVLGRLGLGPEALSGIDWSICQHVGGAAAWLEHDGLLVPSARAEGSNLVIYIPITLVPGTG
;
A
#
# COMPACT_ATOMS: atom_id res chain seq x y z
N MET A 1 9.56 6.62 15.77
CA MET A 1 8.13 6.99 15.83
C MET A 1 7.49 6.38 17.06
N ILE A 2 6.80 7.19 17.83
CA ILE A 2 6.04 6.72 19.00
C ILE A 2 4.62 6.39 18.51
N HIS A 3 4.14 5.19 18.84
CA HIS A 3 2.82 4.75 18.42
C HIS A 3 1.78 5.04 19.49
N ASP A 4 0.60 5.48 19.08
CA ASP A 4 -0.54 5.70 19.96
C ASP A 4 -1.03 4.34 20.49
N PRO A 5 -1.09 4.15 21.83
CA PRO A 5 -1.57 2.90 22.39
C PRO A 5 -2.99 2.52 21.96
N GLN A 6 -3.85 3.51 21.77
CA GLN A 6 -5.22 3.28 21.33
C GLN A 6 -5.28 2.73 19.91
N LEU A 7 -4.42 3.26 19.04
CA LEU A 7 -4.29 2.75 17.67
C LEU A 7 -3.77 1.31 17.67
N LEU A 8 -2.74 1.02 18.46
CA LEU A 8 -2.21 -0.33 18.58
C LEU A 8 -3.29 -1.31 19.04
N ASP A 9 -4.09 -0.92 20.04
CA ASP A 9 -5.19 -1.76 20.53
C ASP A 9 -6.22 -2.04 19.43
N GLU A 10 -6.59 -1.04 18.65
CA GLU A 10 -7.55 -1.22 17.55
C GLU A 10 -7.00 -2.15 16.47
N LEU A 11 -5.73 -2.01 16.12
CA LEU A 11 -5.11 -2.89 15.13
C LEU A 11 -5.02 -4.34 15.63
N GLN A 12 -4.74 -4.54 16.91
CA GLN A 12 -4.64 -5.87 17.49
C GLN A 12 -5.98 -6.61 17.57
N LYS A 13 -7.10 -5.91 17.51
CA LYS A 13 -8.43 -6.52 17.46
C LYS A 13 -8.76 -7.08 16.06
N LEU A 14 -8.02 -6.69 15.04
CA LEU A 14 -8.27 -7.13 13.68
C LEU A 14 -7.64 -8.50 13.42
N GLU A 15 -8.30 -9.29 12.59
CA GLU A 15 -7.69 -10.50 12.07
C GLU A 15 -6.57 -10.12 11.10
N SER A 16 -5.53 -10.95 11.07
CA SER A 16 -4.39 -10.74 10.18
C SER A 16 -4.07 -12.03 9.42
N PRO A 17 -4.97 -12.44 8.51
CA PRO A 17 -4.79 -13.70 7.77
C PRO A 17 -3.61 -13.64 6.83
N ALA A 18 -3.17 -14.82 6.40
CA ALA A 18 -2.25 -14.92 5.29
C ALA A 18 -2.91 -14.41 4.02
N TRP A 19 -2.13 -13.81 3.16
CA TRP A 19 -2.59 -13.32 1.86
C TRP A 19 -1.66 -13.85 0.78
N GLU A 20 -2.23 -14.47 -0.23
CA GLU A 20 -1.48 -14.99 -1.36
C GLU A 20 -2.23 -14.69 -2.64
N GLY A 21 -1.52 -14.23 -3.65
CA GLY A 21 -2.15 -13.94 -4.93
C GLY A 21 -1.30 -13.08 -5.83
N ARG A 22 -1.90 -12.68 -6.95
CA ARG A 22 -1.27 -11.79 -7.91
C ARG A 22 -1.47 -10.36 -7.47
N VAL A 23 -0.43 -9.56 -7.67
CA VAL A 23 -0.48 -8.11 -7.47
C VAL A 23 0.16 -7.44 -8.68
N TRP A 24 -0.20 -6.20 -8.93
CA TRP A 24 0.31 -5.43 -10.06
C TRP A 24 0.97 -4.18 -9.55
N ARG A 25 2.12 -3.88 -10.11
CA ARG A 25 2.87 -2.68 -9.77
C ARG A 25 3.33 -1.98 -11.03
N HIS A 26 2.97 -0.70 -11.15
CA HIS A 26 3.39 0.15 -12.26
C HIS A 26 4.68 0.87 -11.88
N MET A 27 5.67 0.81 -12.77
CA MET A 27 6.96 1.49 -12.58
C MET A 27 7.25 2.39 -13.76
N PHE A 28 7.92 3.50 -13.49
CA PHE A 28 8.42 4.41 -14.50
C PHE A 28 9.91 4.12 -14.76
N GLY A 29 10.35 4.35 -16.03
CA GLY A 29 11.73 4.14 -16.42
C GLY A 29 12.12 2.67 -16.34
N ASP A 30 13.38 2.42 -16.01
CA ASP A 30 13.93 1.07 -15.91
C ASP A 30 14.00 0.57 -14.46
N ASN A 31 13.18 1.14 -13.58
CA ASN A 31 13.17 0.74 -12.19
C ASN A 31 12.62 -0.67 -12.02
N SER A 32 13.27 -1.45 -11.15
CA SER A 32 12.79 -2.77 -10.77
C SER A 32 11.50 -2.66 -9.96
N PRO A 33 10.54 -3.58 -10.14
CA PRO A 33 9.34 -3.60 -9.30
C PRO A 33 9.64 -3.96 -7.84
N MET A 34 10.87 -4.40 -7.55
CA MET A 34 11.28 -4.76 -6.19
C MET A 34 11.88 -3.58 -5.41
N VAL A 35 11.97 -2.39 -6.01
CA VAL A 35 12.48 -1.20 -5.33
C VAL A 35 11.48 -0.73 -4.27
N GLU A 36 11.94 -0.64 -3.03
CA GLU A 36 11.14 -0.18 -1.91
C GLU A 36 11.06 1.34 -1.87
N ASN A 37 9.91 1.85 -1.42
CA ASN A 37 9.77 3.26 -1.08
C ASN A 37 10.41 3.49 0.28
N THR A 38 11.45 4.30 0.32
CA THR A 38 12.19 4.67 1.54
C THR A 38 12.02 6.15 1.88
N ARG A 39 11.29 6.89 1.05
CA ARG A 39 11.08 8.34 1.25
C ARG A 39 9.84 8.66 2.09
N GLY A 40 9.01 7.67 2.33
CA GLY A 40 7.72 7.85 2.93
C GLY A 40 6.64 8.08 1.87
N ALA A 41 5.49 7.49 2.11
CA ALA A 41 4.31 7.64 1.27
C ALA A 41 3.07 7.52 2.17
N ARG A 42 1.89 7.36 1.61
CA ARG A 42 0.66 7.40 2.40
C ARG A 42 0.65 6.43 3.57
N TRP A 43 1.14 5.21 3.39
CA TRP A 43 1.04 4.15 4.38
C TRP A 43 2.37 3.72 4.98
N ASN A 44 3.42 4.49 4.76
CA ASN A 44 4.71 4.23 5.41
C ASN A 44 5.44 5.54 5.73
N PRO A 45 5.88 5.72 6.97
CA PRO A 45 6.83 6.78 7.29
C PRO A 45 8.21 6.42 6.74
N THR A 46 9.14 7.39 6.76
CA THR A 46 10.49 7.19 6.22
C THR A 46 11.26 6.06 6.90
N GLU A 47 10.96 5.76 8.15
CA GLU A 47 11.63 4.70 8.91
C GLU A 47 11.19 3.29 8.50
N VAL A 48 10.10 3.19 7.72
CA VAL A 48 9.50 1.91 7.35
C VAL A 48 9.47 1.79 5.83
N PRO A 49 10.42 1.06 5.23
CA PRO A 49 10.37 0.81 3.78
C PRO A 49 9.14 0.00 3.41
N ALA A 50 8.58 0.30 2.24
CA ALA A 50 7.40 -0.40 1.77
C ALA A 50 7.37 -0.52 0.26
N ILE A 51 6.72 -1.57 -0.23
CA ILE A 51 6.37 -1.74 -1.63
C ILE A 51 4.85 -1.60 -1.76
N TYR A 52 4.41 -0.79 -2.71
CA TYR A 52 3.00 -0.59 -3.00
C TYR A 52 2.64 -1.35 -4.27
N ALA A 53 1.64 -2.20 -4.18
CA ALA A 53 1.09 -2.93 -5.32
C ALA A 53 -0.43 -2.88 -5.26
N SER A 54 -1.08 -3.20 -6.36
CA SER A 54 -2.54 -3.24 -6.41
C SER A 54 -3.01 -4.68 -6.54
N ALA A 55 -4.12 -4.99 -5.88
CA ALA A 55 -4.70 -6.33 -5.94
C ALA A 55 -5.39 -6.60 -7.28
N ASP A 56 -5.67 -5.56 -8.07
CA ASP A 56 -6.27 -5.64 -9.39
C ASP A 56 -5.44 -4.88 -10.40
N ARG A 57 -5.38 -5.42 -11.63
CA ARG A 57 -4.66 -4.76 -12.73
C ARG A 57 -5.26 -3.38 -13.03
N SER A 58 -6.58 -3.28 -13.07
CA SER A 58 -7.26 -2.00 -13.34
C SER A 58 -6.97 -0.96 -12.28
N THR A 59 -6.85 -1.36 -11.01
CA THR A 59 -6.50 -0.45 -9.91
C THR A 59 -5.08 0.07 -10.08
N ALA A 60 -4.13 -0.79 -10.45
CA ALA A 60 -2.75 -0.36 -10.70
C ALA A 60 -2.68 0.67 -11.83
N ILE A 61 -3.45 0.47 -12.89
CA ILE A 61 -3.51 1.41 -14.01
C ILE A 61 -4.11 2.75 -13.56
N ALA A 62 -5.20 2.72 -12.80
CA ALA A 62 -5.84 3.94 -12.30
C ALA A 62 -4.89 4.74 -11.39
N GLU A 63 -4.16 4.07 -10.51
CA GLU A 63 -3.17 4.71 -9.65
C GLU A 63 -2.06 5.38 -10.47
N ALA A 64 -1.57 4.68 -11.50
CA ALA A 64 -0.53 5.20 -12.38
C ALA A 64 -1.03 6.39 -13.20
N ASP A 65 -2.22 6.30 -13.76
CA ASP A 65 -2.81 7.39 -14.56
C ASP A 65 -3.02 8.64 -13.71
N TYR A 66 -3.45 8.48 -12.47
CA TYR A 66 -3.56 9.61 -11.56
C TYR A 66 -2.22 10.30 -11.34
N ARG A 67 -1.16 9.52 -11.10
CA ARG A 67 0.18 10.05 -10.90
C ARG A 67 0.67 10.83 -12.12
N ILE A 68 0.41 10.30 -13.31
CA ILE A 68 0.75 10.96 -14.58
C ILE A 68 -0.01 12.27 -14.71
N SER A 69 -1.27 12.32 -14.29
CA SER A 69 -2.06 13.55 -14.37
C SER A 69 -1.50 14.68 -13.52
N LEU A 70 -0.76 14.33 -12.45
CA LEU A 70 -0.10 15.32 -11.58
C LEU A 70 1.25 15.79 -12.12
N GLU A 71 1.83 15.06 -13.08
CA GLU A 71 3.16 15.34 -13.63
C GLU A 71 3.13 15.41 -15.16
N PRO A 72 2.47 16.45 -15.72
CA PRO A 72 2.26 16.52 -17.18
C PRO A 72 3.55 16.62 -18.00
N LEU A 73 4.69 16.89 -17.36
CA LEU A 73 5.97 17.03 -18.04
C LEU A 73 6.72 15.70 -18.23
N ARG A 74 6.10 14.56 -17.92
CA ARG A 74 6.69 13.23 -18.09
C ARG A 74 6.01 12.37 -19.16
N PRO A 75 5.54 12.91 -20.29
CA PRO A 75 4.78 12.09 -21.24
C PRO A 75 5.61 11.02 -21.94
N ARG A 76 6.93 11.08 -21.88
CA ARG A 76 7.85 10.14 -22.56
C ARG A 76 8.51 9.14 -21.62
N ALA A 77 8.16 9.13 -20.35
CA ALA A 77 8.71 8.14 -19.43
C ALA A 77 8.21 6.75 -19.83
N LYS A 78 9.13 5.79 -19.87
CA LYS A 78 8.77 4.39 -20.07
C LYS A 78 7.86 3.94 -18.94
N ARG A 79 6.80 3.23 -19.29
CA ARG A 79 5.81 2.71 -18.32
C ARG A 79 5.80 1.20 -18.43
N THR A 80 5.97 0.53 -17.30
CA THR A 80 5.91 -0.92 -17.25
C THR A 80 4.96 -1.34 -16.12
N LEU A 81 4.00 -2.19 -16.46
CA LEU A 81 3.10 -2.80 -15.50
C LEU A 81 3.60 -4.21 -15.23
N TYR A 82 4.07 -4.44 -14.01
CA TYR A 82 4.56 -5.76 -13.58
C TYR A 82 3.45 -6.53 -12.90
N GLU A 83 3.32 -7.80 -13.25
CA GLU A 83 2.55 -8.76 -12.49
C GLU A 83 3.50 -9.50 -11.58
N LEU A 84 3.19 -9.51 -10.29
CA LEU A 84 4.00 -10.15 -9.27
C LEU A 84 3.15 -11.14 -8.47
N ARG A 85 3.79 -12.07 -7.85
CA ARG A 85 3.15 -12.98 -6.90
C ARG A 85 3.56 -12.60 -5.50
N ALA A 86 2.58 -12.38 -4.64
CA ALA A 86 2.81 -12.06 -3.24
C ALA A 86 2.37 -13.21 -2.36
N ARG A 87 3.16 -13.51 -1.35
CA ARG A 87 2.86 -14.54 -0.36
C ARG A 87 3.22 -14.00 1.01
N LEU A 88 2.21 -13.49 1.71
CA LEU A 88 2.37 -12.82 2.99
C LEU A 88 1.71 -13.65 4.08
N GLN A 89 2.35 -13.73 5.25
CA GLN A 89 1.85 -14.53 6.36
C GLN A 89 0.81 -13.80 7.20
N SER A 90 0.87 -12.47 7.21
CA SER A 90 0.05 -11.66 8.09
C SER A 90 -0.27 -10.33 7.44
N VAL A 91 -1.52 -10.15 7.04
CA VAL A 91 -1.99 -8.92 6.37
C VAL A 91 -3.21 -8.38 7.10
N LEU A 92 -3.14 -7.14 7.54
CA LEU A 92 -4.29 -6.46 8.09
C LEU A 92 -5.16 -5.92 6.95
N ASP A 93 -6.42 -6.31 6.94
CA ASP A 93 -7.39 -5.82 5.96
C ASP A 93 -8.18 -4.66 6.59
N ILE A 94 -7.91 -3.45 6.12
CA ILE A 94 -8.62 -2.26 6.58
C ILE A 94 -9.51 -1.66 5.47
N THR A 95 -9.95 -2.49 4.53
CA THR A 95 -10.77 -2.02 3.41
C THR A 95 -12.23 -1.74 3.77
N SER A 96 -12.74 -2.27 4.89
CA SER A 96 -14.13 -2.06 5.26
C SER A 96 -14.35 -0.67 5.88
N GLU A 97 -15.51 -0.08 5.62
CA GLU A 97 -15.87 1.22 6.20
C GLU A 97 -15.90 1.19 7.72
N GLU A 98 -16.31 0.08 8.31
CA GLU A 98 -16.33 -0.09 9.76
C GLU A 98 -14.93 0.02 10.35
N VAL A 99 -13.98 -0.70 9.78
CA VAL A 99 -12.59 -0.67 10.27
C VAL A 99 -11.97 0.71 10.04
N LEU A 100 -12.17 1.29 8.87
CA LEU A 100 -11.67 2.64 8.57
C LEU A 100 -12.21 3.66 9.57
N GLY A 101 -13.49 3.57 9.91
CA GLY A 101 -14.09 4.46 10.91
C GLY A 101 -13.48 4.32 12.28
N ARG A 102 -13.19 3.09 12.71
CA ARG A 102 -12.54 2.83 14.00
C ARG A 102 -11.11 3.39 14.07
N LEU A 103 -10.44 3.43 12.91
CA LEU A 103 -9.07 3.95 12.81
C LEU A 103 -9.01 5.46 12.57
N GLY A 104 -10.17 6.12 12.45
CA GLY A 104 -10.23 7.54 12.18
C GLY A 104 -9.87 7.92 10.74
N LEU A 105 -10.02 6.97 9.81
CA LEU A 105 -9.65 7.15 8.41
C LEU A 105 -10.88 7.51 7.59
N GLY A 106 -11.19 8.79 7.51
CA GLY A 106 -12.25 9.29 6.64
C GLY A 106 -11.77 9.44 5.19
N PRO A 107 -12.69 9.82 4.27
CA PRO A 107 -12.34 9.98 2.85
C PRO A 107 -11.19 10.96 2.60
N GLU A 108 -11.10 12.03 3.37
CA GLU A 108 -10.03 13.01 3.22
C GLU A 108 -8.65 12.44 3.57
N ALA A 109 -8.58 11.60 4.62
CA ALA A 109 -7.33 10.93 5.00
C ALA A 109 -6.88 9.96 3.91
N LEU A 110 -7.83 9.26 3.27
CA LEU A 110 -7.52 8.25 2.26
C LEU A 110 -7.10 8.85 0.93
N SER A 111 -7.60 10.01 0.55
CA SER A 111 -7.36 10.60 -0.77
C SER A 111 -6.67 11.96 -0.75
N GLY A 112 -6.54 12.58 0.41
CA GLY A 112 -5.97 13.93 0.55
C GLY A 112 -4.45 13.94 0.50
N ILE A 113 -3.89 15.14 0.62
CA ILE A 113 -2.44 15.36 0.58
C ILE A 113 -1.76 15.18 1.93
N ASP A 114 -2.52 15.17 3.01
CA ASP A 114 -2.00 14.92 4.36
C ASP A 114 -2.00 13.42 4.63
N TRP A 115 -0.83 12.84 4.74
CA TRP A 115 -0.65 11.40 4.95
C TRP A 115 -0.43 11.03 6.42
N SER A 116 -0.48 11.99 7.34
CA SER A 116 -0.04 11.73 8.73
C SER A 116 -0.80 10.61 9.40
N ILE A 117 -2.13 10.59 9.33
CA ILE A 117 -2.92 9.53 9.96
C ILE A 117 -2.62 8.18 9.30
N CYS A 118 -2.58 8.13 7.98
CA CYS A 118 -2.28 6.89 7.26
C CYS A 118 -0.88 6.37 7.58
N GLN A 119 0.11 7.26 7.67
CA GLN A 119 1.47 6.88 8.06
C GLN A 119 1.54 6.34 9.48
N HIS A 120 0.76 6.88 10.40
CA HIS A 120 0.67 6.33 11.76
C HIS A 120 0.09 4.93 11.76
N VAL A 121 -0.95 4.68 10.97
CA VAL A 121 -1.56 3.36 10.84
C VAL A 121 -0.56 2.37 10.23
N GLY A 122 0.05 2.73 9.12
CA GLY A 122 1.04 1.87 8.45
C GLY A 122 2.27 1.60 9.29
N GLY A 123 2.79 2.63 9.96
CA GLY A 123 3.93 2.47 10.86
C GLY A 123 3.62 1.57 12.04
N ALA A 124 2.41 1.68 12.61
CA ALA A 124 1.98 0.81 13.71
C ALA A 124 1.79 -0.63 13.25
N ALA A 125 1.23 -0.85 12.05
CA ALA A 125 1.08 -2.20 11.49
C ALA A 125 2.44 -2.87 11.30
N ALA A 126 3.41 -2.16 10.77
CA ALA A 126 4.77 -2.68 10.60
C ALA A 126 5.44 -2.94 11.96
N TRP A 127 5.25 -2.06 12.93
CA TRP A 127 5.79 -2.23 14.28
C TRP A 127 5.22 -3.48 14.95
N LEU A 128 3.94 -3.81 14.70
CA LEU A 128 3.30 -5.04 15.20
C LEU A 128 3.71 -6.28 14.39
N GLU A 129 4.68 -6.13 13.49
CA GLU A 129 5.26 -7.22 12.70
C GLU A 129 4.31 -7.84 11.68
N HIS A 130 3.35 -7.07 11.17
CA HIS A 130 2.55 -7.52 10.03
C HIS A 130 3.34 -7.40 8.74
N ASP A 131 3.17 -8.38 7.85
CA ASP A 131 3.86 -8.40 6.56
C ASP A 131 3.30 -7.35 5.61
N GLY A 132 2.02 -7.04 5.74
CA GLY A 132 1.38 -6.10 4.85
C GLY A 132 0.07 -5.53 5.37
N LEU A 133 -0.45 -4.59 4.60
CA LEU A 133 -1.69 -3.87 4.90
C LEU A 133 -2.50 -3.78 3.60
N LEU A 134 -3.73 -4.27 3.63
CA LEU A 134 -4.64 -4.15 2.50
C LEU A 134 -5.52 -2.93 2.71
N VAL A 135 -5.46 -1.98 1.79
CA VAL A 135 -6.11 -0.68 1.92
C VAL A 135 -6.98 -0.39 0.70
N PRO A 136 -8.04 0.44 0.84
CA PRO A 136 -8.80 0.83 -0.33
C PRO A 136 -7.98 1.76 -1.23
N SER A 137 -8.15 1.62 -2.55
CA SER A 137 -7.56 2.56 -3.49
C SER A 137 -8.30 3.89 -3.42
N ALA A 138 -7.57 4.99 -3.45
CA ALA A 138 -8.16 6.32 -3.56
C ALA A 138 -8.59 6.65 -4.99
N ARG A 139 -8.20 5.84 -5.98
CA ARG A 139 -8.37 6.15 -7.41
C ARG A 139 -9.26 5.17 -8.15
N ALA A 140 -9.63 4.05 -7.51
CA ALA A 140 -10.46 3.02 -8.11
C ALA A 140 -11.24 2.28 -7.03
N GLU A 141 -12.15 1.40 -7.42
CA GLU A 141 -12.93 0.59 -6.48
C GLU A 141 -12.12 -0.53 -5.83
N GLY A 142 -10.99 -0.88 -6.40
CA GLY A 142 -10.15 -1.96 -5.90
C GLY A 142 -9.31 -1.59 -4.69
N SER A 143 -8.40 -2.48 -4.36
CA SER A 143 -7.55 -2.38 -3.17
C SER A 143 -6.08 -2.35 -3.53
N ASN A 144 -5.29 -1.69 -2.67
CA ASN A 144 -3.85 -1.70 -2.75
C ASN A 144 -3.29 -2.53 -1.61
N LEU A 145 -2.21 -3.24 -1.89
CA LEU A 145 -1.46 -4.00 -0.91
C LEU A 145 -0.16 -3.27 -0.62
N VAL A 146 0.02 -2.86 0.62
CA VAL A 146 1.23 -2.23 1.11
C VAL A 146 2.06 -3.33 1.76
N ILE A 147 3.27 -3.56 1.25
CA ILE A 147 4.10 -4.70 1.65
C ILE A 147 5.31 -4.17 2.41
N TYR A 148 5.44 -4.59 3.67
CA TYR A 148 6.53 -4.20 4.54
C TYR A 148 7.68 -5.21 4.55
N ILE A 149 7.43 -6.43 4.04
CA ILE A 149 8.44 -7.50 3.95
C ILE A 149 8.51 -7.97 2.50
N PRO A 150 9.39 -7.38 1.67
CA PRO A 150 9.40 -7.61 0.22
C PRO A 150 9.94 -8.96 -0.23
N ILE A 151 10.60 -9.73 0.64
CA ILE A 151 11.18 -11.04 0.28
C ILE A 151 10.14 -12.05 -0.18
N THR A 152 8.86 -11.77 0.05
CA THR A 152 7.75 -12.64 -0.33
C THR A 152 7.23 -12.39 -1.73
N LEU A 153 7.78 -11.40 -2.44
CA LEU A 153 7.40 -11.10 -3.81
C LEU A 153 8.28 -11.85 -4.80
N VAL A 154 7.65 -12.45 -5.78
CA VAL A 154 8.35 -13.08 -6.91
C VAL A 154 7.70 -12.61 -8.21
N PRO A 155 8.45 -12.59 -9.34
CA PRO A 155 7.87 -12.27 -10.64
C PRO A 155 6.75 -13.23 -10.99
N GLY A 156 5.65 -12.69 -11.52
CA GLY A 156 4.56 -13.51 -12.01
C GLY A 156 4.98 -14.22 -13.30
N THR A 157 4.57 -15.49 -13.43
CA THR A 157 4.65 -16.20 -14.71
C THR A 157 3.41 -15.85 -15.49
N GLY A 158 3.54 -14.86 -16.32
CA GLY A 158 2.42 -14.29 -17.05
C GLY A 158 1.79 -15.16 -18.06
#